data_b6d22dc7da321af3708994c6a357dab8
#
_entry.id   b6d22dc7da321af3708994c6a357dab8
#
_cell.length_a   1.000
_cell.length_b   1.000
_cell.length_c   1.000
_cell.angle_alpha   90.00
_cell.angle_beta   90.00
_cell.angle_gamma   90.00
#
_symmetry.space_group_name_H-M   'P 1'
#
loop_
_entity.id
_entity.type
_entity.pdbx_description
1 polymer ?
#
loop_
_entity_poly.entity_id
_entity_poly.type
_entity_poly.pdbx_seq_one_letter_code
_entity_poly.pdbx_strand_id
1 'polypeptide(L)'
;MLTAKEIRDSFKNFFETKGHHIVPSAPMVIKDDPTLMFTNAGMNQFKDIILGNHPAKYHRVADSQKCLRVSGKHNDLEEVGHDTYHHTMFEMLGNWSFGDYFKKEAINWAWEYLVEVLKLNPEHLYATVFEGSPEEGLSRDDEAASYWEQYLPKDHIINGNKHDNFWEMGDTGPVSYTHLT
;
A
#
# COMPACT_ATOMS: atom_id res chain seq x y z
N MET A 1 -20.84 -13.33 -1.68
CA MET A 1 -19.95 -12.35 -0.97
C MET A 1 -18.80 -13.15 -0.38
N LEU A 2 -17.55 -12.77 -0.62
CA LEU A 2 -16.38 -13.45 -0.05
C LEU A 2 -16.27 -13.19 1.45
N THR A 3 -15.86 -14.19 2.21
CA THR A 3 -15.49 -14.02 3.61
C THR A 3 -14.12 -13.35 3.74
N ALA A 4 -13.81 -12.77 4.90
CA ALA A 4 -12.49 -12.17 5.17
C ALA A 4 -11.34 -13.19 4.97
N LYS A 5 -11.57 -14.46 5.30
CA LYS A 5 -10.59 -15.53 5.07
C LYS A 5 -10.36 -15.75 3.57
N GLU A 6 -11.41 -15.83 2.79
CA GLU A 6 -11.33 -16.02 1.33
C GLU A 6 -10.63 -14.85 0.63
N ILE A 7 -10.91 -13.61 1.05
CA ILE A 7 -10.22 -12.42 0.52
C ILE A 7 -8.72 -12.48 0.83
N ARG A 8 -8.36 -12.77 2.08
CA ARG A 8 -6.95 -12.89 2.52
C ARG A 8 -6.21 -13.98 1.76
N ASP A 9 -6.81 -15.14 1.62
CA ASP A 9 -6.20 -16.27 0.93
C ASP A 9 -6.12 -16.01 -0.59
N SER A 10 -7.15 -15.41 -1.19
CA SER A 10 -7.16 -14.99 -2.59
C SER A 10 -6.01 -14.02 -2.89
N PHE A 11 -5.81 -13.00 -2.05
CA PHE A 11 -4.73 -12.03 -2.23
C PHE A 11 -3.35 -12.69 -2.19
N LYS A 12 -3.08 -13.49 -1.16
CA LYS A 12 -1.80 -14.19 -1.02
C LYS A 12 -1.55 -15.14 -2.18
N ASN A 13 -2.54 -15.96 -2.54
CA ASN A 13 -2.43 -16.90 -3.65
C ASN A 13 -2.19 -16.18 -4.99
N PHE A 14 -2.88 -15.06 -5.23
CA PHE A 14 -2.66 -14.24 -6.42
C PHE A 14 -1.21 -13.77 -6.52
N PHE A 15 -0.67 -13.15 -5.46
CA PHE A 15 0.71 -12.65 -5.47
C PHE A 15 1.75 -13.79 -5.45
N GLU A 16 1.45 -14.95 -4.88
CA GLU A 16 2.29 -16.14 -5.02
C GLU A 16 2.45 -16.55 -6.49
N THR A 17 1.37 -16.48 -7.31
CA THR A 17 1.47 -16.74 -8.76
C THR A 17 2.32 -15.70 -9.50
N LYS A 18 2.50 -14.50 -8.94
CA LYS A 18 3.40 -13.46 -9.47
C LYS A 18 4.84 -13.59 -8.92
N GLY A 19 5.16 -14.69 -8.25
CA GLY A 19 6.49 -14.99 -7.72
C GLY A 19 6.80 -14.34 -6.37
N HIS A 20 5.79 -13.89 -5.64
CA HIS A 20 5.98 -13.37 -4.30
C HIS A 20 6.11 -14.50 -3.27
N HIS A 21 7.04 -14.33 -2.34
CA HIS A 21 7.15 -15.19 -1.17
C HIS A 21 6.16 -14.74 -0.09
N ILE A 22 5.32 -15.67 0.37
CA ILE A 22 4.34 -15.35 1.40
C ILE A 22 5.01 -15.41 2.78
N VAL A 23 4.95 -14.29 3.49
CA VAL A 23 5.49 -14.18 4.85
C VAL A 23 4.38 -14.05 5.89
N PRO A 24 4.59 -14.51 7.13
CA PRO A 24 3.62 -14.33 8.20
C PRO A 24 3.53 -12.88 8.64
N SER A 25 2.39 -12.51 9.23
CA SER A 25 2.24 -11.25 9.96
C SER A 25 3.30 -11.15 11.06
N ALA A 26 4.00 -10.03 11.13
CA ALA A 26 4.84 -9.73 12.28
C ALA A 26 3.99 -9.56 13.55
N PRO A 27 4.58 -9.72 14.75
CA PRO A 27 3.90 -9.42 16.01
C PRO A 27 3.40 -7.98 16.05
N MET A 28 2.22 -7.75 16.63
CA MET A 28 1.68 -6.39 16.78
C MET A 28 2.46 -5.55 17.78
N VAL A 29 3.06 -6.18 18.78
CA VAL A 29 3.94 -5.49 19.74
C VAL A 29 5.37 -5.54 19.21
N ILE A 30 5.93 -4.36 18.95
CA ILE A 30 7.30 -4.20 18.44
C ILE A 30 8.25 -4.08 19.63
N LYS A 31 9.29 -4.91 19.66
CA LYS A 31 10.23 -4.93 20.79
C LYS A 31 11.44 -4.03 20.63
N ASP A 32 11.87 -3.80 19.41
CA ASP A 32 13.19 -3.21 19.12
C ASP A 32 13.10 -1.90 18.31
N ASP A 33 11.91 -1.30 18.15
CA ASP A 33 11.72 0.01 17.52
C ASP A 33 11.24 1.04 18.55
N PRO A 34 12.09 2.00 18.94
CA PRO A 34 11.72 3.03 19.92
C PRO A 34 10.71 4.05 19.37
N THR A 35 10.47 4.06 18.07
CA THR A 35 9.55 5.00 17.41
C THR A 35 8.12 4.46 17.31
N LEU A 36 7.92 3.16 17.49
CA LEU A 36 6.65 2.48 17.30
C LEU A 36 6.36 1.54 18.47
N MET A 37 5.25 1.75 19.16
CA MET A 37 4.76 0.84 20.21
C MET A 37 4.09 -0.40 19.59
N PHE A 38 3.34 -0.21 18.50
CA PHE A 38 2.61 -1.26 17.81
C PHE A 38 2.89 -1.22 16.31
N THR A 39 2.78 -2.38 15.67
CA THR A 39 2.76 -2.47 14.22
C THR A 39 1.50 -1.79 13.70
N ASN A 40 1.64 -0.65 13.03
CA ASN A 40 0.54 0.18 12.53
C ASN A 40 0.39 0.15 11.00
N ALA A 41 1.32 -0.49 10.31
CA ALA A 41 1.31 -0.64 8.85
C ALA A 41 2.05 -1.92 8.42
N GLY A 42 1.70 -2.43 7.24
CA GLY A 42 2.32 -3.63 6.67
C GLY A 42 3.82 -3.48 6.42
N MET A 43 4.29 -2.26 6.17
CA MET A 43 5.70 -1.98 5.93
C MET A 43 6.60 -2.10 7.17
N ASN A 44 6.05 -2.05 8.38
CA ASN A 44 6.88 -1.95 9.59
C ASN A 44 7.89 -3.09 9.70
N GLN A 45 7.49 -4.32 9.37
CA GLN A 45 8.39 -5.47 9.41
C GLN A 45 9.53 -5.43 8.37
N PHE A 46 9.40 -4.56 7.35
CA PHE A 46 10.38 -4.40 6.27
C PHE A 46 11.17 -3.09 6.36
N LYS A 47 10.99 -2.31 7.43
CA LYS A 47 11.59 -0.99 7.61
C LYS A 47 13.11 -1.00 7.37
N ASP A 48 13.82 -1.95 7.95
CA ASP A 48 15.28 -2.03 7.79
C ASP A 48 15.72 -2.41 6.37
N ILE A 49 14.91 -3.19 5.65
CA ILE A 49 15.16 -3.51 4.25
C ILE A 49 14.92 -2.27 3.38
N ILE A 50 13.82 -1.55 3.63
CA ILE A 50 13.46 -0.32 2.90
C ILE A 50 14.51 0.78 3.12
N LEU A 51 15.05 0.89 4.34
CA LEU A 51 16.12 1.82 4.70
C LEU A 51 17.51 1.39 4.19
N GLY A 52 17.64 0.17 3.66
CA GLY A 52 18.93 -0.36 3.22
C GLY A 52 19.86 -0.85 4.33
N ASN A 53 19.37 -0.93 5.57
CA ASN A 53 20.13 -1.44 6.73
C ASN A 53 20.39 -2.95 6.64
N HIS A 54 19.47 -3.68 6.01
CA HIS A 54 19.57 -5.12 5.81
C HIS A 54 19.23 -5.51 4.37
N PRO A 55 19.92 -6.51 3.80
CA PRO A 55 19.58 -7.02 2.48
C PRO A 55 18.24 -7.76 2.50
N ALA A 56 17.47 -7.64 1.43
CA ALA A 56 16.24 -8.40 1.26
C ALA A 56 16.56 -9.90 1.07
N LYS A 57 15.96 -10.75 1.88
CA LYS A 57 16.03 -12.21 1.68
C LYS A 57 15.25 -12.65 0.44
N TYR A 58 14.13 -12.01 0.20
CA TYR A 58 13.27 -12.21 -0.97
C TYR A 58 12.98 -10.86 -1.60
N HIS A 59 13.12 -10.76 -2.93
CA HIS A 59 12.87 -9.51 -3.64
C HIS A 59 11.38 -9.20 -3.83
N ARG A 60 10.54 -10.24 -3.82
CA ARG A 60 9.07 -10.13 -3.88
C ARG A 60 8.47 -10.78 -2.65
N VAL A 61 7.68 -10.04 -1.93
CA VAL A 61 7.02 -10.53 -0.71
C VAL A 61 5.55 -10.12 -0.73
N ALA A 62 4.67 -10.99 -0.23
CA ALA A 62 3.28 -10.64 0.05
C ALA A 62 2.86 -11.17 1.41
N ASP A 63 1.98 -10.43 2.07
CA ASP A 63 1.52 -10.75 3.41
C ASP A 63 0.08 -10.25 3.69
N SER A 64 -0.40 -10.60 4.86
CA SER A 64 -1.55 -9.98 5.52
C SER A 64 -1.10 -9.59 6.91
N GLN A 65 -0.71 -8.33 7.11
CA GLN A 65 -0.19 -7.81 8.36
C GLN A 65 -1.30 -7.33 9.27
N LYS A 66 -1.35 -7.86 10.50
CA LYS A 66 -2.21 -7.33 11.56
C LYS A 66 -1.67 -6.01 12.07
N CYS A 67 -2.51 -4.98 12.08
CA CYS A 67 -2.15 -3.61 12.45
C CYS A 67 -3.03 -3.10 13.58
N LEU A 68 -2.43 -2.22 14.42
CA LEU A 68 -3.12 -1.53 15.50
C LEU A 68 -2.80 -0.04 15.43
N ARG A 69 -3.83 0.81 15.28
CA ARG A 69 -3.73 2.28 15.21
C ARG A 69 -4.48 2.93 16.35
N VAL A 70 -3.82 3.02 17.50
CA VAL A 70 -4.40 3.55 18.75
C VAL A 70 -3.55 4.66 19.38
N SER A 71 -2.43 5.02 18.72
CA SER A 71 -1.53 6.06 19.23
C SER A 71 -0.56 6.54 18.15
N GLY A 72 0.03 7.72 18.34
CA GLY A 72 1.05 8.28 17.46
C GLY A 72 0.47 8.95 16.21
N LYS A 73 1.31 9.10 15.17
CA LYS A 73 0.99 9.83 13.93
C LYS A 73 -0.19 9.22 13.17
N HIS A 74 -0.36 7.91 13.24
CA HIS A 74 -1.46 7.18 12.61
C HIS A 74 -2.39 6.66 13.71
N ASN A 75 -3.14 7.57 14.32
CA ASN A 75 -4.12 7.29 15.36
C ASN A 75 -5.52 7.49 14.78
N ASP A 76 -6.29 6.42 14.68
CA ASP A 76 -7.64 6.44 14.12
C ASP A 76 -8.72 6.50 15.21
N LEU A 77 -8.34 6.79 16.48
CA LEU A 77 -9.29 6.76 17.62
C LEU A 77 -10.40 7.81 17.51
N GLU A 78 -10.14 8.92 16.83
CA GLU A 78 -11.14 9.98 16.65
C GLU A 78 -12.18 9.60 15.60
N GLU A 79 -11.81 8.78 14.60
CA GLU A 79 -12.68 8.35 13.51
C GLU A 79 -13.44 7.07 13.83
N VAL A 80 -12.85 6.19 14.65
CA VAL A 80 -13.46 4.90 15.01
C VAL A 80 -14.77 5.12 15.76
N GLY A 81 -15.83 4.54 15.19
CA GLY A 81 -17.19 4.68 15.70
C GLY A 81 -17.98 5.88 15.16
N HIS A 82 -17.32 6.76 14.40
CA HIS A 82 -17.96 7.88 13.70
C HIS A 82 -18.23 7.56 12.23
N ASP A 83 -17.47 6.66 11.64
CA ASP A 83 -17.68 6.12 10.30
C ASP A 83 -17.79 4.58 10.30
N THR A 84 -17.87 3.97 9.12
CA THR A 84 -18.06 2.52 8.96
C THR A 84 -16.80 1.79 8.47
N TYR A 85 -15.68 2.48 8.31
CA TYR A 85 -14.46 1.92 7.71
C TYR A 85 -13.18 2.14 8.54
N HIS A 86 -13.13 3.06 9.51
CA HIS A 86 -12.01 3.15 10.43
C HIS A 86 -12.15 2.14 11.58
N HIS A 87 -11.09 1.41 11.82
CA HIS A 87 -10.97 0.43 12.90
C HIS A 87 -9.63 0.59 13.60
N THR A 88 -9.59 0.44 14.93
CA THR A 88 -8.34 0.46 15.70
C THR A 88 -7.45 -0.73 15.36
N MET A 89 -8.06 -1.89 15.04
CA MET A 89 -7.38 -3.11 14.63
C MET A 89 -7.90 -3.54 13.26
N PHE A 90 -6.99 -3.81 12.33
CA PHE A 90 -7.31 -4.26 10.97
C PHE A 90 -6.17 -5.11 10.41
N GLU A 91 -6.38 -5.70 9.25
CA GLU A 91 -5.34 -6.37 8.48
C GLU A 91 -5.03 -5.57 7.21
N MET A 92 -3.74 -5.34 6.96
CA MET A 92 -3.25 -4.71 5.73
C MET A 92 -2.71 -5.79 4.80
N LEU A 93 -3.35 -5.95 3.64
CA LEU A 93 -2.88 -6.84 2.58
C LEU A 93 -1.76 -6.13 1.83
N GLY A 94 -0.56 -6.67 1.88
CA GLY A 94 0.64 -6.05 1.34
C GLY A 94 1.31 -6.88 0.26
N ASN A 95 1.80 -6.20 -0.78
CA ASN A 95 2.74 -6.75 -1.76
C ASN A 95 3.94 -5.81 -1.87
N TRP A 96 5.13 -6.37 -1.78
CA TRP A 96 6.38 -5.63 -1.59
C TRP A 96 7.39 -6.03 -2.65
N SER A 97 8.04 -5.01 -3.24
CA SER A 97 9.14 -5.16 -4.20
C SER A 97 10.39 -4.52 -3.64
N PHE A 98 11.44 -5.31 -3.44
CA PHE A 98 12.74 -4.83 -2.97
C PHE A 98 13.73 -4.84 -4.14
N GLY A 99 13.64 -3.80 -4.99
CA GLY A 99 14.51 -3.63 -6.15
C GLY A 99 14.25 -4.61 -7.30
N ASP A 100 13.01 -5.08 -7.48
CA ASP A 100 12.63 -6.01 -8.56
C ASP A 100 11.66 -5.33 -9.54
N TYR A 101 10.39 -5.20 -9.21
CA TYR A 101 9.41 -4.51 -10.05
C TYR A 101 9.06 -3.13 -9.48
N PHE A 102 8.40 -2.30 -10.30
CA PHE A 102 7.98 -0.96 -9.90
C PHE A 102 6.55 -0.65 -10.35
N LYS A 103 6.23 0.59 -10.70
CA LYS A 103 4.88 1.11 -10.96
C LYS A 103 4.09 0.28 -11.98
N LYS A 104 4.71 -0.07 -13.10
CA LYS A 104 4.04 -0.77 -14.20
C LYS A 104 3.44 -2.10 -13.76
N GLU A 105 4.24 -2.95 -13.17
CA GLU A 105 3.79 -4.25 -12.70
C GLU A 105 2.82 -4.12 -11.54
N ALA A 106 3.08 -3.20 -10.61
CA ALA A 106 2.21 -2.96 -9.46
C ALA A 106 0.81 -2.53 -9.90
N ILE A 107 0.70 -1.60 -10.85
CA ILE A 107 -0.57 -1.11 -11.39
C ILE A 107 -1.29 -2.23 -12.16
N ASN A 108 -0.57 -2.97 -13.01
CA ASN A 108 -1.16 -4.07 -13.76
C ASN A 108 -1.73 -5.14 -12.84
N TRP A 109 -1.00 -5.52 -11.79
CA TRP A 109 -1.46 -6.54 -10.84
C TRP A 109 -2.56 -6.03 -9.92
N ALA A 110 -2.54 -4.75 -9.54
CA ALA A 110 -3.64 -4.16 -8.80
C ALA A 110 -4.95 -4.22 -9.60
N TRP A 111 -4.90 -3.83 -10.88
CA TRP A 111 -6.04 -3.94 -11.78
C TRP A 111 -6.51 -5.39 -11.96
N GLU A 112 -5.59 -6.29 -12.30
CA GLU A 112 -5.90 -7.72 -12.47
C GLU A 112 -6.57 -8.29 -11.21
N TYR A 113 -6.01 -7.99 -10.03
CA TYR A 113 -6.57 -8.49 -8.78
C TYR A 113 -7.96 -7.93 -8.48
N LEU A 114 -8.14 -6.62 -8.57
CA LEU A 114 -9.40 -5.97 -8.21
C LEU A 114 -10.52 -6.24 -9.22
N VAL A 115 -10.21 -6.19 -10.51
CA VAL A 115 -11.23 -6.30 -11.57
C VAL A 115 -11.40 -7.74 -12.03
N GLU A 116 -10.31 -8.49 -12.26
CA GLU A 116 -10.41 -9.81 -12.83
C GLU A 116 -10.58 -10.91 -11.77
N VAL A 117 -9.96 -10.78 -10.60
CA VAL A 117 -10.08 -11.76 -9.52
C VAL A 117 -11.26 -11.43 -8.61
N LEU A 118 -11.32 -10.23 -8.04
CA LEU A 118 -12.40 -9.83 -7.12
C LEU A 118 -13.68 -9.40 -7.83
N LYS A 119 -13.65 -9.18 -9.16
CA LYS A 119 -14.81 -8.79 -9.98
C LYS A 119 -15.47 -7.48 -9.53
N LEU A 120 -14.66 -6.53 -9.07
CA LEU A 120 -15.15 -5.18 -8.80
C LEU A 120 -15.55 -4.49 -10.11
N ASN A 121 -16.61 -3.67 -10.06
CA ASN A 121 -17.04 -2.93 -11.24
C ASN A 121 -16.05 -1.79 -11.55
N PRO A 122 -15.35 -1.82 -12.71
CA PRO A 122 -14.35 -0.80 -13.05
C PRO A 122 -14.92 0.61 -13.18
N GLU A 123 -16.23 0.77 -13.45
CA GLU A 123 -16.89 2.08 -13.49
C GLU A 123 -16.88 2.82 -12.15
N HIS A 124 -16.69 2.10 -11.05
CA HIS A 124 -16.64 2.67 -9.70
C HIS A 124 -15.21 2.84 -9.18
N LEU A 125 -14.19 2.52 -10.00
CA LEU A 125 -12.81 2.60 -9.57
C LEU A 125 -12.16 3.92 -10.04
N TYR A 126 -11.41 4.53 -9.15
CA TYR A 126 -10.65 5.73 -9.39
C TYR A 126 -9.20 5.53 -8.95
N ALA A 127 -8.26 6.05 -9.71
CA ALA A 127 -6.87 6.09 -9.30
C ALA A 127 -6.45 7.52 -8.95
N THR A 128 -5.64 7.67 -7.91
CA THR A 128 -5.00 8.94 -7.60
C THR A 128 -3.51 8.87 -7.93
N VAL A 129 -2.96 9.95 -8.48
CA VAL A 129 -1.53 10.10 -8.77
C VAL A 129 -1.02 11.39 -8.15
N PHE A 130 0.24 11.42 -7.76
CA PHE A 130 0.85 12.63 -7.20
C PHE A 130 0.85 13.78 -8.20
N GLU A 131 0.29 14.93 -7.82
CA GLU A 131 0.17 16.11 -8.69
C GLU A 131 1.46 16.92 -8.84
N GLY A 132 2.48 16.60 -8.05
CA GLY A 132 3.71 17.38 -7.96
C GLY A 132 3.69 18.42 -6.85
N SER A 133 4.85 19.00 -6.57
CA SER A 133 5.05 20.13 -5.66
C SER A 133 6.13 21.04 -6.25
N PRO A 134 5.74 22.06 -7.03
CA PRO A 134 6.70 22.96 -7.68
C PRO A 134 7.62 23.68 -6.67
N GLU A 135 7.10 23.97 -5.48
CA GLU A 135 7.86 24.62 -4.40
C GLU A 135 9.02 23.76 -3.90
N GLU A 136 8.89 22.44 -4.01
CA GLU A 136 9.92 21.46 -3.65
C GLU A 136 10.66 20.89 -4.86
N GLY A 137 10.36 21.39 -6.07
CA GLY A 137 10.96 20.91 -7.32
C GLY A 137 10.51 19.50 -7.72
N LEU A 138 9.36 19.06 -7.24
CA LEU A 138 8.82 17.73 -7.53
C LEU A 138 7.82 17.80 -8.68
N SER A 139 8.01 16.95 -9.69
CA SER A 139 7.11 16.83 -10.83
C SER A 139 5.89 15.97 -10.51
N ARG A 140 4.81 16.14 -11.28
CA ARG A 140 3.68 15.22 -11.30
C ARG A 140 4.14 13.81 -11.70
N ASP A 141 3.49 12.80 -11.16
CA ASP A 141 3.75 11.39 -11.52
C ASP A 141 3.02 11.01 -12.82
N ASP A 142 3.51 11.55 -13.94
CA ASP A 142 2.96 11.28 -15.27
C ASP A 142 3.17 9.84 -15.72
N GLU A 143 4.21 9.17 -15.19
CA GLU A 143 4.47 7.77 -15.44
C GLU A 143 3.34 6.88 -14.90
N ALA A 144 2.98 7.04 -13.63
CA ALA A 144 1.86 6.31 -13.03
C ALA A 144 0.54 6.63 -13.74
N ALA A 145 0.29 7.91 -14.08
CA ALA A 145 -0.88 8.32 -14.83
C ALA A 145 -0.98 7.59 -16.17
N SER A 146 0.13 7.49 -16.92
CA SER A 146 0.17 6.82 -18.22
C SER A 146 -0.12 5.32 -18.15
N TYR A 147 0.26 4.65 -17.03
CA TYR A 147 -0.09 3.25 -16.82
C TYR A 147 -1.56 3.08 -16.47
N TRP A 148 -2.14 3.97 -15.64
CA TRP A 148 -3.56 3.94 -15.31
C TRP A 148 -4.46 4.24 -16.52
N GLU A 149 -4.05 5.11 -17.46
CA GLU A 149 -4.78 5.42 -18.70
C GLU A 149 -5.01 4.18 -19.60
N GLN A 150 -4.30 3.08 -19.37
CA GLN A 150 -4.54 1.80 -20.07
C GLN A 150 -5.80 1.08 -19.56
N TYR A 151 -6.27 1.43 -18.38
CA TYR A 151 -7.34 0.74 -17.68
C TYR A 151 -8.52 1.63 -17.34
N LEU A 152 -8.26 2.89 -17.03
CA LEU A 152 -9.25 3.85 -16.55
C LEU A 152 -9.42 5.01 -17.55
N PRO A 153 -10.63 5.56 -17.69
CA PRO A 153 -10.82 6.82 -18.38
C PRO A 153 -10.11 7.96 -17.62
N LYS A 154 -9.74 9.01 -18.34
CA LYS A 154 -8.93 10.10 -17.78
C LYS A 154 -9.58 10.84 -16.59
N ASP A 155 -10.88 10.92 -16.58
CA ASP A 155 -11.68 11.53 -15.51
C ASP A 155 -11.75 10.65 -14.23
N HIS A 156 -11.31 9.40 -14.33
CA HIS A 156 -11.11 8.52 -13.18
C HIS A 156 -9.67 8.53 -12.63
N ILE A 157 -8.77 9.31 -13.25
CA ILE A 157 -7.39 9.47 -12.76
C ILE A 157 -7.26 10.86 -12.14
N ILE A 158 -7.27 10.91 -10.82
CA ILE A 158 -7.36 12.13 -10.02
C ILE A 158 -5.97 12.53 -9.54
N ASN A 159 -5.65 13.82 -9.60
CA ASN A 159 -4.45 14.35 -9.00
C ASN A 159 -4.62 14.46 -7.48
N GLY A 160 -3.66 13.94 -6.73
CA GLY A 160 -3.60 14.08 -5.28
C GLY A 160 -2.39 14.90 -4.86
N ASN A 161 -2.59 15.75 -3.88
CA ASN A 161 -1.53 16.61 -3.35
C ASN A 161 -0.50 15.82 -2.51
N LYS A 162 0.47 16.52 -1.94
CA LYS A 162 1.52 15.91 -1.12
C LYS A 162 0.97 15.18 0.11
N HIS A 163 -0.07 15.71 0.73
CA HIS A 163 -0.68 15.08 1.90
C HIS A 163 -1.30 13.71 1.57
N ASP A 164 -1.93 13.59 0.40
CA ASP A 164 -2.72 12.41 0.04
C ASP A 164 -1.93 11.38 -0.79
N ASN A 165 -1.01 11.85 -1.63
CA ASN A 165 -0.32 10.99 -2.61
C ASN A 165 1.22 11.01 -2.54
N PHE A 166 1.80 11.54 -1.46
CA PHE A 166 3.25 11.59 -1.32
C PHE A 166 3.65 11.13 0.08
N TRP A 167 4.11 9.91 0.17
CA TRP A 167 4.51 9.34 1.45
C TRP A 167 5.99 9.61 1.73
N GLU A 168 6.28 10.04 2.96
CA GLU A 168 7.63 10.32 3.42
C GLU A 168 7.94 9.49 4.68
N MET A 169 9.12 8.90 4.72
CA MET A 169 9.62 8.18 5.88
C MET A 169 10.68 9.03 6.60
N GLY A 170 10.24 10.08 7.29
CA GLY A 170 11.12 11.00 8.03
C GLY A 170 12.22 11.57 7.14
N ASP A 171 13.47 11.59 7.65
CA ASP A 171 14.62 12.18 6.96
C ASP A 171 15.20 11.32 5.82
N THR A 172 14.58 10.19 5.49
CA THR A 172 15.14 9.20 4.53
C THR A 172 14.64 9.38 3.10
N GLY A 173 13.93 10.46 2.83
CA GLY A 173 13.51 10.86 1.49
C GLY A 173 12.09 10.45 1.11
N PRO A 174 11.57 11.07 0.07
CA PRO A 174 10.20 10.90 -0.38
C PRO A 174 10.01 9.60 -1.17
N VAL A 175 8.86 8.99 -1.00
CA VAL A 175 8.38 7.88 -1.84
C VAL A 175 7.10 8.33 -2.53
N SER A 176 7.12 8.44 -3.86
CA SER A 176 5.91 8.70 -4.63
C SER A 176 4.90 7.58 -4.43
N TYR A 177 3.66 7.95 -4.24
CA TYR A 177 2.57 7.03 -3.95
C TYR A 177 1.45 7.18 -4.98
N THR A 178 0.99 6.06 -5.52
CA THR A 178 -0.22 5.99 -6.35
C THR A 178 -1.23 5.07 -5.70
N HIS A 179 -2.49 5.44 -5.73
CA HIS A 179 -3.56 4.75 -5.03
C HIS A 179 -4.75 4.47 -5.97
N LEU A 180 -5.35 3.29 -5.83
CA LEU A 180 -6.59 2.90 -6.49
C LEU A 180 -7.69 2.79 -5.43
N THR A 181 -8.78 3.54 -5.60
CA THR A 181 -9.99 3.50 -4.77
C THR A 181 -11.22 3.07 -5.55
#